data_8f635d3ad0d308f4fb2cbbde785b6666
#
_entry.id   8f635d3ad0d308f4fb2cbbde785b6666
#
_cell.length_a   1.000
_cell.length_b   1.000
_cell.length_c   1.000
_cell.angle_alpha   90.00
_cell.angle_beta   90.00
_cell.angle_gamma   90.00
#
_symmetry.space_group_name_H-M   'P 1'
#
loop_
_entity.id
_entity.type
_entity.pdbx_description
1 polymer ?
#
loop_
_entity_poly.entity_id
_entity_poly.type
_entity_poly.pdbx_seq_one_letter_code
_entity_poly.pdbx_strand_id
1 'polypeptide(L)'
;NIDGVPLDVNSNMQSTVGSGMIITPQSGYADDKRNTTRSGVDMRTIATDDIETVEIIRGIPSVKFGDISSGVVTIHRKKGYTPLRARAKADGFSKLFYVGKGFELIENRLKLNFSLDYLDSQPDPRNSFENYKRYTASARAEKHFDTENPLTWNFSIDYTGTIDKEKRDPDVGFDRYDAYQSTYNNIRIANGLSWELHKTFFKTLVLKTSYSQSFDR
;
A
#
# COMPACT_ATOMS: atom_id res chain seq x y z
N ASN A 1 -0.81 -4.30 -7.81
CA ASN A 1 -1.64 -3.18 -8.29
C ASN A 1 -2.62 -2.73 -7.22
N ILE A 2 -2.90 -1.43 -7.16
CA ILE A 2 -4.04 -0.88 -6.39
C ILE A 2 -4.92 -0.11 -7.36
N ASP A 3 -6.21 -0.46 -7.43
CA ASP A 3 -7.21 0.10 -8.36
C ASP A 3 -6.76 0.04 -9.84
N GLY A 4 -6.00 -1.00 -10.18
CA GLY A 4 -5.47 -1.23 -11.52
C GLY A 4 -4.27 -0.37 -11.90
N VAL A 5 -3.63 0.28 -10.93
CA VAL A 5 -2.38 1.04 -11.10
C VAL A 5 -1.23 0.30 -10.41
N PRO A 6 -0.09 0.09 -11.08
CA PRO A 6 1.06 -0.58 -10.48
C PRO A 6 1.56 0.15 -9.23
N LEU A 7 2.07 -0.63 -8.27
CA LEU A 7 2.82 -0.11 -7.13
C LEU A 7 4.31 -0.11 -7.47
N ASP A 8 4.99 0.93 -7.03
CA ASP A 8 6.45 0.94 -7.05
C ASP A 8 6.99 -0.03 -5.99
N VAL A 9 7.92 -0.88 -6.42
CA VAL A 9 8.56 -1.89 -5.56
C VAL A 9 10.05 -1.61 -5.33
N ASN A 10 10.59 -0.58 -5.97
CA ASN A 10 12.04 -0.37 -6.02
C ASN A 10 12.55 0.55 -4.91
N SER A 11 11.68 1.30 -4.26
CA SER A 11 12.07 2.34 -3.30
C SER A 11 11.98 1.92 -1.83
N ASN A 12 11.39 0.77 -1.53
CA ASN A 12 11.30 0.30 -0.15
C ASN A 12 12.53 -0.50 0.23
N MET A 13 13.43 0.12 0.97
CA MET A 13 14.65 -0.50 1.51
C MET A 13 14.48 -1.04 2.94
N GLN A 14 13.25 -1.05 3.46
CA GLN A 14 13.00 -1.54 4.81
C GLN A 14 13.21 -3.06 4.90
N SER A 15 13.89 -3.49 5.93
CA SER A 15 14.04 -4.90 6.26
C SER A 15 12.69 -5.51 6.62
N THR A 16 12.24 -6.52 5.88
CA THR A 16 11.10 -7.33 6.28
C THR A 16 11.56 -8.40 7.26
N VAL A 17 11.21 -8.24 8.53
CA VAL A 17 11.36 -9.32 9.52
C VAL A 17 10.54 -10.51 9.03
N GLY A 18 11.19 -11.60 8.66
CA GLY A 18 10.49 -12.83 8.28
C GLY A 18 10.72 -13.35 6.86
N SER A 19 11.54 -12.74 6.03
CA SER A 19 12.06 -13.46 4.88
C SER A 19 12.94 -14.59 5.45
N GLY A 20 12.47 -15.84 5.34
CA GLY A 20 13.05 -17.04 5.95
C GLY A 20 14.48 -17.34 5.52
N MET A 21 15.35 -16.38 5.72
CA MET A 21 16.76 -16.55 5.60
C MET A 21 17.20 -17.38 6.79
N ILE A 22 17.51 -18.63 6.52
CA ILE A 22 18.17 -19.52 7.47
C ILE A 22 19.44 -18.79 7.90
N ILE A 23 19.41 -18.25 9.12
CA ILE A 23 20.61 -17.70 9.75
C ILE A 23 21.50 -18.90 10.01
N THR A 24 22.45 -19.13 9.11
CA THR A 24 23.51 -20.07 9.42
C THR A 24 24.33 -19.49 10.59
N PRO A 25 24.79 -20.29 11.53
CA PRO A 25 25.55 -19.80 12.68
C PRO A 25 26.79 -18.96 12.33
N GLN A 26 27.20 -18.96 11.07
CA GLN A 26 28.32 -18.21 10.53
C GLN A 26 27.97 -16.84 9.94
N SER A 27 26.72 -16.58 9.60
CA SER A 27 26.25 -15.28 9.10
C SER A 27 25.71 -14.40 10.22
N GLY A 28 26.37 -14.38 11.35
CA GLY A 28 25.93 -13.65 12.54
C GLY A 28 25.93 -12.12 12.43
N TYR A 29 25.79 -11.55 11.23
CA TYR A 29 25.85 -10.14 10.99
C TYR A 29 24.46 -9.59 10.62
N ALA A 30 24.04 -8.58 11.34
CA ALA A 30 22.82 -7.80 11.10
C ALA A 30 22.78 -7.16 9.69
N ASP A 31 23.88 -7.07 9.00
CA ASP A 31 24.00 -6.57 7.63
C ASP A 31 23.18 -7.40 6.62
N ASP A 32 23.02 -8.71 6.85
CA ASP A 32 22.21 -9.55 5.95
C ASP A 32 20.71 -9.23 6.00
N LYS A 33 20.23 -8.62 7.09
CA LYS A 33 18.84 -8.17 7.21
C LYS A 33 18.56 -6.88 6.43
N ARG A 34 19.58 -6.09 6.11
CA ARG A 34 19.45 -4.76 5.50
C ARG A 34 19.58 -4.78 3.97
N ASN A 35 20.16 -5.82 3.41
CA ASN A 35 20.51 -5.91 1.99
C ASN A 35 19.42 -6.52 1.11
N THR A 36 18.18 -6.67 1.58
CA THR A 36 17.08 -7.18 0.76
C THR A 36 16.50 -6.08 -0.14
N THR A 37 17.31 -5.56 -1.04
CA THR A 37 16.81 -4.76 -2.17
C THR A 37 15.97 -5.67 -3.06
N ARG A 38 14.75 -5.21 -3.44
CA ARG A 38 13.80 -5.91 -4.30
C ARG A 38 13.01 -7.05 -3.65
N SER A 39 12.67 -6.94 -2.38
CA SER A 39 11.79 -7.90 -1.71
C SER A 39 10.31 -7.83 -2.15
N GLY A 40 9.98 -7.01 -3.14
CA GLY A 40 8.59 -6.79 -3.60
C GLY A 40 7.89 -5.67 -2.82
N VAL A 41 6.55 -5.64 -2.92
CA VAL A 41 5.74 -4.66 -2.19
C VAL A 41 5.68 -5.03 -0.71
N ASP A 42 6.07 -4.11 0.16
CA ASP A 42 5.83 -4.28 1.60
C ASP A 42 4.34 -4.14 1.89
N MET A 43 3.69 -5.29 2.13
CA MET A 43 2.25 -5.34 2.42
C MET A 43 1.88 -4.65 3.74
N ARG A 44 2.85 -4.41 4.63
CA ARG A 44 2.62 -3.65 5.85
C ARG A 44 2.26 -2.18 5.56
N THR A 45 2.62 -1.66 4.39
CA THR A 45 2.31 -0.28 3.97
C THR A 45 0.87 -0.07 3.55
N ILE A 46 0.07 -1.13 3.40
CA ILE A 46 -1.30 -1.08 2.90
C ILE A 46 -2.29 -1.17 4.06
N ALA A 47 -3.13 -0.14 4.21
CA ALA A 47 -4.24 -0.17 5.16
C ALA A 47 -5.35 -1.11 4.65
N THR A 48 -5.73 -2.11 5.47
CA THR A 48 -6.67 -3.15 5.06
C THR A 48 -8.14 -2.75 5.18
N ASP A 49 -8.45 -1.74 5.99
CA ASP A 49 -9.84 -1.31 6.25
C ASP A 49 -10.54 -0.70 5.03
N ASP A 50 -9.74 -0.20 4.10
CA ASP A 50 -10.20 0.42 2.86
C ASP A 50 -10.39 -0.59 1.71
N ILE A 51 -9.92 -1.81 1.90
CA ILE A 51 -9.99 -2.85 0.87
C ILE A 51 -11.44 -3.35 0.76
N GLU A 52 -11.91 -3.45 -0.47
CA GLU A 52 -13.18 -4.09 -0.84
C GLU A 52 -12.94 -5.51 -1.29
N THR A 53 -12.06 -5.70 -2.27
CA THR A 53 -11.71 -7.02 -2.82
C THR A 53 -10.24 -7.12 -3.15
N VAL A 54 -9.73 -8.35 -3.09
CA VAL A 54 -8.39 -8.71 -3.56
C VAL A 54 -8.54 -9.77 -4.63
N GLU A 55 -8.11 -9.44 -5.85
CA GLU A 55 -8.10 -10.36 -6.99
C GLU A 55 -6.69 -10.90 -7.18
N ILE A 56 -6.57 -12.23 -7.27
CA ILE A 56 -5.30 -12.91 -7.50
C ILE A 56 -5.39 -13.68 -8.83
N ILE A 57 -4.64 -13.22 -9.82
CA ILE A 57 -4.50 -13.89 -11.10
C ILE A 57 -3.20 -14.71 -11.05
N ARG A 58 -3.33 -16.03 -11.14
CA ARG A 58 -2.19 -16.96 -11.15
C ARG A 58 -1.82 -17.31 -12.59
N GLY A 59 -0.54 -17.46 -12.85
CA GLY A 59 0.00 -17.74 -14.18
C GLY A 59 0.20 -16.48 -15.02
N ILE A 60 0.12 -16.62 -16.34
CA ILE A 60 0.36 -15.51 -17.27
C ILE A 60 -0.89 -14.63 -17.32
N PRO A 61 -0.82 -13.39 -16.83
CA PRO A 61 -1.96 -12.48 -16.85
C PRO A 61 -2.20 -11.92 -18.27
N SER A 62 -3.33 -11.25 -18.45
CA SER A 62 -3.63 -10.53 -19.69
C SER A 62 -2.54 -9.48 -19.99
N VAL A 63 -2.31 -9.22 -21.29
CA VAL A 63 -1.39 -8.17 -21.79
C VAL A 63 -1.66 -6.77 -21.22
N LYS A 64 -2.82 -6.54 -20.64
CA LYS A 64 -3.17 -5.30 -19.93
C LYS A 64 -2.27 -5.00 -18.72
N PHE A 65 -1.60 -6.00 -18.18
CA PHE A 65 -0.74 -5.88 -17.01
C PHE A 65 0.75 -5.74 -17.34
N GLY A 66 1.11 -5.70 -18.63
CA GLY A 66 2.50 -5.59 -19.09
C GLY A 66 3.27 -6.92 -18.98
N ASP A 67 4.59 -6.84 -18.88
CA ASP A 67 5.50 -8.00 -18.89
C ASP A 67 5.54 -8.73 -17.54
N ILE A 68 4.41 -9.27 -17.11
CA ILE A 68 4.31 -10.02 -15.84
C ILE A 68 4.20 -11.51 -16.19
N SER A 69 5.15 -12.31 -15.72
CA SER A 69 5.23 -13.75 -16.00
C SER A 69 4.68 -14.66 -14.90
N SER A 70 4.51 -14.15 -13.67
CA SER A 70 4.25 -14.99 -12.49
C SER A 70 2.89 -14.80 -11.83
N GLY A 71 2.12 -13.82 -12.28
CA GLY A 71 0.79 -13.50 -11.74
C GLY A 71 0.66 -12.07 -11.24
N VAL A 72 -0.57 -11.67 -10.96
CA VAL A 72 -0.93 -10.32 -10.52
C VAL A 72 -1.82 -10.38 -9.30
N VAL A 73 -1.52 -9.55 -8.32
CA VAL A 73 -2.43 -9.23 -7.22
C VAL A 73 -2.97 -7.82 -7.43
N THR A 74 -4.29 -7.71 -7.53
CA THR A 74 -4.99 -6.43 -7.65
C THR A 74 -5.85 -6.20 -6.42
N ILE A 75 -5.63 -5.08 -5.78
CA ILE A 75 -6.39 -4.63 -4.62
C ILE A 75 -7.37 -3.58 -5.10
N HIS A 76 -8.64 -3.81 -4.89
CA HIS A 76 -9.72 -2.86 -5.15
C HIS A 76 -10.15 -2.24 -3.85
N ARG A 77 -10.19 -0.92 -3.81
CA ARG A 77 -10.61 -0.16 -2.63
C ARG A 77 -12.08 0.25 -2.74
N LYS A 78 -12.72 0.39 -1.58
CA LYS A 78 -14.13 0.82 -1.49
C LYS A 78 -14.35 2.14 -2.19
N LYS A 79 -15.44 2.23 -2.96
CA LYS A 79 -15.85 3.40 -3.71
C LYS A 79 -17.28 3.79 -3.39
N GLY A 80 -17.60 5.06 -3.56
CA GLY A 80 -18.95 5.57 -3.36
C GLY A 80 -19.31 5.76 -1.89
N TYR A 81 -20.62 5.75 -1.61
CA TYR A 81 -21.10 5.96 -0.25
C TYR A 81 -20.61 4.85 0.69
N THR A 82 -19.92 5.26 1.72
CA THR A 82 -19.61 4.41 2.88
C THR A 82 -19.93 5.21 4.15
N PRO A 83 -20.64 4.62 5.12
CA PRO A 83 -20.90 5.30 6.39
C PRO A 83 -19.56 5.66 7.06
N LEU A 84 -19.59 6.64 7.94
CA LEU A 84 -18.43 6.93 8.77
C LEU A 84 -18.06 5.67 9.56
N ARG A 85 -16.85 5.20 9.36
CA ARG A 85 -16.27 4.06 10.08
C ARG A 85 -15.08 4.55 10.89
N ALA A 86 -15.10 4.27 12.17
CA ALA A 86 -13.94 4.43 13.04
C ALA A 86 -13.66 3.08 13.69
N ARG A 87 -12.44 2.63 13.66
CA ARG A 87 -11.98 1.40 14.29
C ARG A 87 -10.75 1.68 15.12
N ALA A 88 -10.80 1.28 16.38
CA ALA A 88 -9.64 1.22 17.25
C ALA A 88 -9.43 -0.23 17.65
N LYS A 89 -8.21 -0.72 17.53
CA LYS A 89 -7.78 -2.04 17.99
C LYS A 89 -6.54 -1.86 18.84
N ALA A 90 -6.50 -2.50 20.00
CA ALA A 90 -5.31 -2.59 20.82
C ALA A 90 -5.19 -4.03 21.34
N ASP A 91 -4.06 -4.65 21.06
CA ASP A 91 -3.68 -5.96 21.57
C ASP A 91 -2.22 -5.94 22.03
N GLY A 92 -1.68 -7.10 22.46
CA GLY A 92 -0.30 -7.22 22.93
C GLY A 92 0.75 -6.91 21.84
N PHE A 93 0.36 -6.92 20.55
CA PHE A 93 1.27 -6.80 19.41
C PHE A 93 1.08 -5.50 18.64
N SER A 94 -0.12 -4.91 18.70
CA SER A 94 -0.44 -3.76 17.85
C SER A 94 -1.50 -2.84 18.43
N LYS A 95 -1.37 -1.57 18.06
CA LYS A 95 -2.40 -0.54 18.24
C LYS A 95 -2.73 0.00 16.86
N LEU A 96 -3.99 -0.09 16.46
CA LEU A 96 -4.46 0.37 15.16
C LEU A 96 -5.59 1.36 15.36
N PHE A 97 -5.53 2.43 14.60
CA PHE A 97 -6.56 3.44 14.52
C PHE A 97 -6.90 3.70 13.05
N TYR A 98 -8.16 3.58 12.71
CA TYR A 98 -8.65 3.83 11.37
C TYR A 98 -9.90 4.70 11.42
N VAL A 99 -9.98 5.67 10.51
CA VAL A 99 -11.20 6.41 10.23
C VAL A 99 -11.37 6.59 8.74
N GLY A 100 -12.58 6.36 8.24
CA GLY A 100 -12.88 6.52 6.81
C GLY A 100 -14.34 6.85 6.57
N LYS A 101 -14.59 7.59 5.50
CA LYS A 101 -15.93 7.96 5.05
C LYS A 101 -15.98 8.11 3.53
N GLY A 102 -17.06 7.64 2.94
CA GLY A 102 -17.38 7.84 1.53
C GLY A 102 -18.63 8.70 1.37
N PHE A 103 -18.60 9.59 0.42
CA PHE A 103 -19.68 10.47 0.03
C PHE A 103 -20.08 10.15 -1.40
N GLU A 104 -21.35 10.22 -1.65
CA GLU A 104 -21.92 10.17 -2.97
C GLU A 104 -22.69 11.46 -3.20
N LEU A 105 -22.21 12.25 -4.12
CA LEU A 105 -22.72 13.57 -4.44
C LEU A 105 -23.27 13.54 -5.87
N ILE A 106 -24.32 14.35 -6.14
CA ILE A 106 -24.90 14.53 -7.46
C ILE A 106 -25.34 13.18 -8.06
N GLU A 107 -26.39 12.55 -7.48
CA GLU A 107 -27.10 11.40 -8.06
C GLU A 107 -26.16 10.35 -8.70
N ASN A 108 -25.25 9.79 -7.92
CA ASN A 108 -24.26 8.79 -8.36
C ASN A 108 -23.17 9.28 -9.34
N ARG A 109 -23.12 10.57 -9.68
CA ARG A 109 -22.14 11.10 -10.65
C ARG A 109 -20.79 11.45 -10.05
N LEU A 110 -20.75 11.79 -8.75
CA LEU A 110 -19.52 12.13 -8.04
C LEU A 110 -19.42 11.35 -6.74
N LYS A 111 -18.41 10.54 -6.63
CA LYS A 111 -18.10 9.75 -5.44
C LYS A 111 -16.78 10.23 -4.86
N LEU A 112 -16.72 10.48 -3.55
CA LEU A 112 -15.54 10.92 -2.83
C LEU A 112 -15.32 9.97 -1.63
N ASN A 113 -14.09 9.50 -1.45
CA ASN A 113 -13.73 8.66 -0.31
C ASN A 113 -12.47 9.20 0.35
N PHE A 114 -12.49 9.26 1.68
CA PHE A 114 -11.37 9.69 2.51
C PHE A 114 -11.10 8.64 3.57
N SER A 115 -9.83 8.38 3.83
CA SER A 115 -9.43 7.50 4.92
C SER A 115 -8.11 7.92 5.54
N LEU A 116 -8.00 7.66 6.84
CA LEU A 116 -6.79 7.82 7.64
C LEU A 116 -6.58 6.52 8.44
N ASP A 117 -5.34 6.05 8.49
CA ASP A 117 -4.96 4.87 9.26
C ASP A 117 -3.65 5.16 10.01
N TYR A 118 -3.59 4.68 11.23
CA TYR A 118 -2.39 4.66 12.05
C TYR A 118 -2.21 3.26 12.63
N LEU A 119 -1.02 2.72 12.49
CA LEU A 119 -0.61 1.45 13.08
C LEU A 119 0.68 1.66 13.88
N ASP A 120 0.68 1.18 15.11
CA ASP A 120 1.86 0.99 15.94
C ASP A 120 1.96 -0.50 16.24
N SER A 121 2.97 -1.16 15.70
CA SER A 121 3.13 -2.61 15.79
C SER A 121 4.46 -2.96 16.42
N GLN A 122 4.41 -3.89 17.35
CA GLN A 122 5.56 -4.48 18.01
C GLN A 122 5.54 -5.97 17.70
N PRO A 123 6.43 -6.48 16.82
CA PRO A 123 6.39 -7.87 16.35
C PRO A 123 6.48 -8.91 17.47
N ASP A 124 7.30 -8.65 18.50
CA ASP A 124 7.34 -9.42 19.74
C ASP A 124 7.04 -8.50 20.93
N PRO A 125 5.93 -8.72 21.67
CA PRO A 125 5.58 -7.90 22.84
C PRO A 125 6.62 -7.94 23.97
N ARG A 126 7.44 -9.00 23.99
CA ARG A 126 8.53 -9.15 24.97
C ARG A 126 9.78 -8.36 24.57
N ASN A 127 9.91 -8.06 23.27
CA ASN A 127 11.01 -7.28 22.72
C ASN A 127 10.59 -5.81 22.57
N SER A 128 10.95 -4.98 23.53
CA SER A 128 10.67 -3.53 23.50
C SER A 128 11.60 -2.74 22.57
N PHE A 129 12.57 -3.40 21.94
CA PHE A 129 13.58 -2.76 21.11
C PHE A 129 13.15 -2.62 19.66
N GLU A 130 12.22 -3.47 19.17
CA GLU A 130 11.68 -3.41 17.81
C GLU A 130 10.30 -2.75 17.79
N ASN A 131 10.11 -1.79 16.90
CA ASN A 131 8.83 -1.12 16.72
C ASN A 131 8.66 -0.66 15.27
N TYR A 132 7.49 -0.92 14.70
CA TYR A 132 7.07 -0.48 13.38
C TYR A 132 5.85 0.41 13.48
N LYS A 133 5.93 1.59 12.91
CA LYS A 133 4.80 2.52 12.82
C LYS A 133 4.45 2.78 11.37
N ARG A 134 3.16 2.88 11.09
CA ARG A 134 2.63 3.27 9.80
C ARG A 134 1.55 4.32 9.99
N TYR A 135 1.53 5.28 9.11
CA TYR A 135 0.43 6.22 8.96
C TYR A 135 0.10 6.38 7.49
N THR A 136 -1.18 6.27 7.15
CA THR A 136 -1.65 6.45 5.79
C THR A 136 -2.78 7.47 5.73
N ALA A 137 -2.81 8.23 4.65
CA ALA A 137 -3.91 9.11 4.31
C ALA A 137 -4.27 8.90 2.84
N SER A 138 -5.54 8.75 2.55
CA SER A 138 -6.02 8.56 1.18
C SER A 138 -7.22 9.44 0.89
N ALA A 139 -7.21 10.06 -0.29
CA ALA A 139 -8.34 10.77 -0.85
C ALA A 139 -8.58 10.28 -2.28
N ARG A 140 -9.82 9.93 -2.59
CA ARG A 140 -10.20 9.36 -3.89
C ARG A 140 -11.45 10.03 -4.40
N ALA A 141 -11.49 10.24 -5.71
CA ALA A 141 -12.64 10.77 -6.41
C ALA A 141 -12.96 9.90 -7.64
N GLU A 142 -14.24 9.62 -7.87
CA GLU A 142 -14.72 9.01 -9.09
C GLU A 142 -15.85 9.90 -9.62
N LYS A 143 -15.76 10.29 -10.90
CA LYS A 143 -16.78 11.11 -11.55
C LYS A 143 -17.24 10.46 -12.85
N HIS A 144 -18.53 10.29 -12.96
CA HIS A 144 -19.20 9.84 -14.18
C HIS A 144 -19.76 11.05 -14.92
N PHE A 145 -19.50 11.10 -16.22
CA PHE A 145 -20.08 12.09 -17.14
C PHE A 145 -21.03 11.34 -18.06
N ASP A 146 -22.34 11.61 -17.89
CA ASP A 146 -23.39 11.01 -18.70
C ASP A 146 -23.51 11.81 -20.00
N THR A 147 -22.76 11.41 -20.99
CA THR A 147 -22.81 11.91 -22.37
C THR A 147 -23.20 10.78 -23.29
N GLU A 148 -23.43 11.06 -24.58
CA GLU A 148 -23.66 9.99 -25.59
C GLU A 148 -22.56 8.92 -25.56
N ASN A 149 -21.36 9.30 -25.20
CA ASN A 149 -20.23 8.41 -24.95
C ASN A 149 -19.79 8.54 -23.50
N PRO A 150 -20.24 7.65 -22.61
CA PRO A 150 -19.98 7.77 -21.17
C PRO A 150 -18.48 7.85 -20.85
N LEU A 151 -18.13 8.79 -20.00
CA LEU A 151 -16.76 9.01 -19.54
C LEU A 151 -16.71 8.86 -18.03
N THR A 152 -15.82 8.00 -17.56
CA THR A 152 -15.53 7.83 -16.13
C THR A 152 -14.13 8.34 -15.84
N TRP A 153 -14.03 9.26 -14.91
CA TRP A 153 -12.77 9.77 -14.38
C TRP A 153 -12.56 9.29 -12.95
N ASN A 154 -11.38 8.71 -12.70
CA ASN A 154 -10.94 8.26 -11.38
C ASN A 154 -9.67 9.01 -11.00
N PHE A 155 -9.63 9.49 -9.77
CA PHE A 155 -8.47 10.17 -9.20
C PHE A 155 -8.20 9.63 -7.80
N SER A 156 -6.94 9.44 -7.45
CA SER A 156 -6.52 9.15 -6.09
C SER A 156 -5.22 9.84 -5.73
N ILE A 157 -5.15 10.27 -4.48
CA ILE A 157 -3.92 10.70 -3.83
C ILE A 157 -3.77 9.90 -2.55
N ASP A 158 -2.63 9.24 -2.41
CA ASP A 158 -2.31 8.35 -1.30
C ASP A 158 -0.98 8.81 -0.70
N TYR A 159 -0.97 8.95 0.61
CA TYR A 159 0.25 9.17 1.38
C TYR A 159 0.45 8.01 2.34
N THR A 160 1.65 7.47 2.36
CA THR A 160 2.07 6.41 3.29
C THR A 160 3.40 6.79 3.91
N GLY A 161 3.43 6.84 5.22
CA GLY A 161 4.67 6.98 5.97
C GLY A 161 4.87 5.77 6.88
N THR A 162 6.10 5.30 6.98
CA THR A 162 6.47 4.24 7.92
C THR A 162 7.74 4.61 8.65
N ILE A 163 7.82 4.17 9.90
CA ILE A 163 9.01 4.26 10.74
C ILE A 163 9.28 2.86 11.25
N ASP A 164 10.39 2.29 10.84
CA ASP A 164 10.88 1.01 11.30
C ASP A 164 12.08 1.27 12.19
N LYS A 165 12.01 0.84 13.45
CA LYS A 165 13.01 1.18 14.44
C LYS A 165 13.41 -0.05 15.23
N GLU A 166 14.71 -0.29 15.29
CA GLU A 166 15.33 -1.26 16.17
C GLU A 166 16.31 -0.52 17.09
N LYS A 167 16.12 -0.65 18.39
CA LYS A 167 17.02 -0.12 19.40
C LYS A 167 18.01 -1.20 19.79
N ARG A 168 19.15 -0.79 20.32
CA ARG A 168 20.12 -1.71 20.90
C ARG A 168 19.50 -2.44 22.09
N ASP A 169 19.63 -3.76 22.09
CA ASP A 169 19.34 -4.60 23.25
C ASP A 169 20.58 -4.62 24.17
N PRO A 170 20.51 -4.11 25.41
CA PRO A 170 21.64 -4.10 26.32
C PRO A 170 22.04 -5.49 26.81
N ASP A 171 21.14 -6.48 26.69
CA ASP A 171 21.38 -7.84 27.19
C ASP A 171 22.05 -8.74 26.13
N VAL A 172 22.09 -8.31 24.88
CA VAL A 172 22.78 -9.02 23.80
C VAL A 172 24.19 -8.46 23.64
N GLY A 173 25.17 -9.15 24.22
CA GLY A 173 26.62 -9.05 24.13
C GLY A 173 27.27 -7.72 23.71
N PHE A 174 28.39 -7.39 24.32
CA PHE A 174 29.12 -6.12 24.15
C PHE A 174 29.56 -5.78 22.71
N ASP A 175 29.52 -6.73 21.79
CA ASP A 175 30.06 -6.59 20.44
C ASP A 175 29.02 -6.27 19.36
N ARG A 176 27.73 -6.23 19.68
CA ARG A 176 26.65 -5.91 18.75
C ARG A 176 26.10 -4.49 18.97
N TYR A 177 26.43 -3.61 18.04
CA TYR A 177 25.90 -2.23 17.98
C TYR A 177 24.78 -2.10 16.95
N ASP A 178 23.82 -3.02 16.97
CA ASP A 178 22.74 -3.03 15.99
C ASP A 178 21.59 -2.17 16.45
N ALA A 179 21.59 -0.92 16.04
CA ALA A 179 20.46 -0.03 16.17
C ALA A 179 20.23 0.67 14.84
N TYR A 180 19.04 0.62 14.33
CA TYR A 180 18.69 1.37 13.13
C TYR A 180 17.34 2.05 13.24
N GLN A 181 17.15 3.07 12.44
CA GLN A 181 15.86 3.68 12.19
C GLN A 181 15.76 3.95 10.69
N SER A 182 14.79 3.33 10.06
CA SER A 182 14.42 3.61 8.68
C SER A 182 13.11 4.36 8.64
N THR A 183 13.05 5.42 7.87
CA THR A 183 11.85 6.21 7.66
C THR A 183 11.55 6.23 6.18
N TYR A 184 10.42 5.68 5.80
CA TYR A 184 9.93 5.68 4.44
C TYR A 184 8.69 6.55 4.33
N ASN A 185 8.67 7.43 3.35
CA ASN A 185 7.52 8.25 3.01
C ASN A 185 7.25 8.11 1.53
N ASN A 186 6.01 7.89 1.15
CA ASN A 186 5.59 7.79 -0.24
C ASN A 186 4.34 8.63 -0.48
N ILE A 187 4.38 9.43 -1.52
CA ILE A 187 3.22 10.11 -2.08
C ILE A 187 2.94 9.49 -3.44
N ARG A 188 1.73 8.99 -3.62
CA ARG A 188 1.28 8.43 -4.88
C ARG A 188 0.05 9.17 -5.37
N ILE A 189 0.08 9.62 -6.60
CA ILE A 189 -1.04 10.24 -7.31
C ILE A 189 -1.37 9.32 -8.49
N ALA A 190 -2.62 8.89 -8.61
CA ALA A 190 -3.08 8.11 -9.74
C ALA A 190 -4.30 8.74 -10.38
N ASN A 191 -4.33 8.69 -11.70
CA ASN A 191 -5.40 9.22 -12.51
C ASN A 191 -5.79 8.17 -13.56
N GLY A 192 -7.09 7.96 -13.74
CA GLY A 192 -7.65 7.02 -14.70
C GLY A 192 -8.81 7.64 -15.44
N LEU A 193 -8.84 7.45 -16.74
CA LEU A 193 -9.87 7.91 -17.63
C LEU A 193 -10.36 6.72 -18.45
N SER A 194 -11.65 6.42 -18.40
CA SER A 194 -12.28 5.36 -19.18
C SER A 194 -13.40 5.99 -20.00
N TRP A 195 -13.26 5.90 -21.31
CA TRP A 195 -14.18 6.48 -22.26
C TRP A 195 -14.81 5.40 -23.14
N GLU A 196 -16.12 5.28 -23.11
CA GLU A 196 -16.89 4.32 -23.91
C GLU A 196 -17.31 4.97 -25.24
N LEU A 197 -16.72 4.55 -26.34
CA LEU A 197 -16.88 5.20 -27.64
C LEU A 197 -18.01 4.61 -28.48
N HIS A 198 -18.54 3.43 -28.12
CA HIS A 198 -19.59 2.68 -28.84
C HIS A 198 -19.41 2.56 -30.37
N LYS A 199 -18.18 2.73 -30.88
CA LYS A 199 -17.87 2.62 -32.30
C LYS A 199 -17.45 1.20 -32.67
N THR A 200 -17.68 0.83 -33.95
CA THR A 200 -17.44 -0.53 -34.45
C THR A 200 -16.01 -1.01 -34.22
N PHE A 201 -15.02 -0.12 -34.28
CA PHE A 201 -13.59 -0.46 -34.15
C PHE A 201 -13.03 -0.20 -32.75
N PHE A 202 -13.44 0.88 -32.11
CA PHE A 202 -13.00 1.24 -30.78
C PHE A 202 -14.19 1.25 -29.83
N LYS A 203 -14.23 0.28 -28.92
CA LYS A 203 -15.32 0.18 -27.94
C LYS A 203 -15.04 1.02 -26.70
N THR A 204 -13.81 0.98 -26.20
CA THR A 204 -13.42 1.66 -24.97
C THR A 204 -11.99 2.14 -25.10
N LEU A 205 -11.74 3.38 -24.71
CA LEU A 205 -10.42 3.96 -24.52
C LEU A 205 -10.15 4.11 -23.03
N VAL A 206 -9.05 3.53 -22.55
CA VAL A 206 -8.65 3.64 -21.15
C VAL A 206 -7.26 4.25 -21.08
N LEU A 207 -7.15 5.37 -20.36
CA LEU A 207 -5.89 6.03 -20.04
C LEU A 207 -5.68 5.95 -18.53
N LYS A 208 -4.54 5.39 -18.11
CA LYS A 208 -4.14 5.36 -16.70
C LYS A 208 -2.76 5.97 -16.55
N THR A 209 -2.62 6.91 -15.64
CA THR A 209 -1.35 7.54 -15.31
C THR A 209 -1.13 7.48 -13.80
N SER A 210 0.10 7.31 -13.38
CA SER A 210 0.47 7.38 -11.98
C SER A 210 1.82 8.06 -11.81
N TYR A 211 1.92 8.77 -10.72
CA TYR A 211 3.16 9.34 -10.22
C TYR A 211 3.36 8.87 -8.79
N SER A 212 4.53 8.35 -8.49
CA SER A 212 4.91 7.94 -7.14
C SER A 212 6.27 8.52 -6.81
N GLN A 213 6.37 9.13 -5.64
CA GLN A 213 7.62 9.68 -5.13
C GLN A 213 7.84 9.16 -3.72
N SER A 214 8.99 8.53 -3.52
CA SER A 214 9.40 7.96 -2.25
C SER A 214 10.61 8.69 -1.71
N PHE A 215 10.65 8.81 -0.40
CA PHE A 215 11.77 9.37 0.36
C PHE A 215 12.12 8.38 1.47
N ASP A 216 13.31 7.81 1.39
CA ASP A 216 13.89 6.95 2.41
C ASP A 216 14.99 7.70 3.17
N ARG A 217 15.03 7.47 4.50
CA ARG A 217 16.07 8.02 5.37
C ARG A 217 16.41 7.06 6.49
#